data_36e811f8b5070b6b76752bac28273c50
#
_entry.id   36e811f8b5070b6b76752bac28273c50
#
_cell.length_a   1.000
_cell.length_b   1.000
_cell.length_c   1.000
_cell.angle_alpha   90.00
_cell.angle_beta   90.00
_cell.angle_gamma   90.00
#
_symmetry.space_group_name_H-M   'P 1'
#
loop_
_entity.id
_entity.type
_entity.pdbx_description
1 polymer ?
#
loop_
_entity_poly.entity_id
_entity_poly.type
_entity_poly.pdbx_seq_one_letter_code
_entity_poly.pdbx_strand_id
1 'polypeptide(L)'
;CYQLYVGGLQGGHSGGVIHLERGNANVIMTRVYYHLSLNNIEFLLGSFKGGLKDNAIPRECVSVFASNDDFKKIKEVVLKVENDLKEELKESDEHVFVRLEKVDSLNEVISVKESQDIISMMYLMPNGFMHKSLKMDLTNISLNMGVVEMNEKFNIYFSIRSPMESAKDELSNKLSLIASMFKAKYVLDNNYPGWNYDEGSKLRKQYVDFVKETEGITLKEEGTHSGLETGIFKGALQDLDIITLGPDMFDIHTPDERLNINSFYKCYQRLIHFLERL
;
A
#
# COMPACT_ATOMS: atom_id res chain seq x y z
N CYS A 1 5.82 -10.58 29.91
CA CYS A 1 5.37 -10.49 28.53
C CYS A 1 4.68 -9.14 28.33
N TYR A 2 4.70 -8.65 27.09
CA TYR A 2 4.25 -7.32 26.75
C TYR A 2 3.49 -7.36 25.42
N GLN A 3 2.47 -6.52 25.28
CA GLN A 3 1.77 -6.27 24.05
C GLN A 3 2.03 -4.85 23.57
N LEU A 4 2.38 -4.72 22.31
CA LEU A 4 2.40 -3.45 21.58
C LEU A 4 1.17 -3.37 20.71
N TYR A 5 0.55 -2.18 20.69
CA TYR A 5 -0.55 -1.86 19.82
C TYR A 5 -0.30 -0.52 19.14
N VAL A 6 -0.22 -0.53 17.82
CA VAL A 6 -0.16 0.67 16.97
C VAL A 6 -1.54 0.90 16.39
N GLY A 7 -2.05 2.12 16.50
CA GLY A 7 -3.38 2.48 16.00
C GLY A 7 -3.55 3.98 15.82
N GLY A 8 -4.80 4.38 15.58
CA GLY A 8 -5.16 5.78 15.34
C GLY A 8 -4.84 6.29 13.93
N LEU A 9 -4.52 5.38 13.00
CA LEU A 9 -4.15 5.71 11.61
C LEU A 9 -5.38 5.71 10.69
N GLN A 10 -5.35 6.58 9.66
CA GLN A 10 -6.42 6.71 8.69
C GLN A 10 -6.48 5.53 7.71
N GLY A 11 -5.32 5.01 7.29
CA GLY A 11 -5.25 3.97 6.28
C GLY A 11 -5.79 4.40 4.91
N GLY A 12 -6.35 3.46 4.17
CA GLY A 12 -6.96 3.68 2.86
C GLY A 12 -6.48 2.71 1.80
N HIS A 13 -7.05 2.80 0.59
CA HIS A 13 -6.66 1.96 -0.54
C HIS A 13 -5.29 2.40 -1.08
N SER A 14 -4.30 1.48 -1.13
CA SER A 14 -2.92 1.83 -1.52
C SER A 14 -2.81 2.41 -2.93
N GLY A 15 -3.67 1.99 -3.87
CA GLY A 15 -3.71 2.57 -5.22
C GLY A 15 -4.34 3.97 -5.29
N GLY A 16 -5.14 4.36 -4.29
CA GLY A 16 -5.84 5.65 -4.30
C GLY A 16 -5.16 6.74 -3.47
N VAL A 17 -4.62 6.39 -2.31
CA VAL A 17 -4.18 7.39 -1.32
C VAL A 17 -2.74 7.20 -0.82
N ILE A 18 -1.94 6.32 -1.44
CA ILE A 18 -0.55 6.08 -1.01
C ILE A 18 0.32 7.36 -1.10
N HIS A 19 -0.02 8.26 -2.03
CA HIS A 19 0.65 9.54 -2.22
C HIS A 19 0.38 10.56 -1.11
N LEU A 20 -0.60 10.30 -0.24
CA LEU A 20 -0.86 11.11 0.95
C LEU A 20 0.07 10.76 2.11
N GLU A 21 0.98 9.80 1.91
CA GLU A 21 2.03 9.38 2.84
C GLU A 21 1.54 9.09 4.26
N ARG A 22 0.32 8.50 4.35
CA ARG A 22 -0.30 8.07 5.62
C ARG A 22 0.54 7.01 6.30
N GLY A 23 0.48 6.99 7.62
CA GLY A 23 1.15 6.00 8.45
C GLY A 23 0.70 4.57 8.11
N ASN A 24 1.68 3.66 8.04
CA ASN A 24 1.47 2.22 7.89
C ASN A 24 1.77 1.53 9.23
N ALA A 25 0.76 0.92 9.86
CA ALA A 25 0.90 0.34 11.19
C ALA A 25 1.97 -0.76 11.29
N ASN A 26 2.18 -1.55 10.22
CA ASN A 26 3.21 -2.59 10.19
C ASN A 26 4.62 -1.98 10.18
N VAL A 27 4.81 -0.93 9.41
CA VAL A 27 6.09 -0.19 9.35
C VAL A 27 6.38 0.51 10.68
N ILE A 28 5.36 1.11 11.29
CA ILE A 28 5.48 1.76 12.60
C ILE A 28 5.84 0.73 13.68
N MET A 29 5.14 -0.40 13.73
CA MET A 29 5.45 -1.49 14.66
C MET A 29 6.89 -1.99 14.49
N THR A 30 7.33 -2.16 13.24
CA THR A 30 8.70 -2.54 12.92
C THR A 30 9.70 -1.51 13.44
N ARG A 31 9.41 -0.22 13.27
CA ARG A 31 10.24 0.88 13.79
C ARG A 31 10.34 0.83 15.31
N VAL A 32 9.25 0.56 16.02
CA VAL A 32 9.26 0.42 17.48
C VAL A 32 10.24 -0.68 17.91
N TYR A 33 10.13 -1.89 17.35
CA TYR A 33 11.03 -2.99 17.65
C TYR A 33 12.48 -2.69 17.30
N TYR A 34 12.73 -2.04 16.16
CA TYR A 34 14.08 -1.67 15.77
C TYR A 34 14.70 -0.68 16.78
N HIS A 35 13.90 0.28 17.29
CA HIS A 35 14.34 1.19 18.35
C HIS A 35 14.57 0.47 19.69
N LEU A 36 13.82 -0.59 20.01
CA LEU A 36 14.14 -1.45 21.15
C LEU A 36 15.54 -2.06 20.98
N SER A 37 15.84 -2.62 19.81
CA SER A 37 17.18 -3.17 19.50
C SER A 37 18.30 -2.13 19.62
N LEU A 38 18.09 -0.91 19.10
CA LEU A 38 19.06 0.19 19.19
C LEU A 38 19.35 0.60 20.64
N ASN A 39 18.43 0.36 21.57
CA ASN A 39 18.59 0.62 22.99
C ASN A 39 19.02 -0.62 23.80
N ASN A 40 19.56 -1.64 23.13
CA ASN A 40 20.00 -2.90 23.72
C ASN A 40 18.89 -3.56 24.57
N ILE A 41 17.66 -3.55 24.08
CA ILE A 41 16.53 -4.28 24.65
C ILE A 41 16.33 -5.54 23.81
N GLU A 42 16.55 -6.69 24.43
CA GLU A 42 16.29 -7.98 23.79
C GLU A 42 14.82 -8.34 23.91
N PHE A 43 14.27 -8.90 22.82
CA PHE A 43 12.90 -9.35 22.76
C PHE A 43 12.77 -10.66 21.98
N LEU A 44 11.79 -11.45 22.37
CA LEU A 44 11.39 -12.69 21.71
C LEU A 44 9.95 -12.51 21.21
N LEU A 45 9.76 -12.47 19.91
CA LEU A 45 8.43 -12.32 19.31
C LEU A 45 7.58 -13.56 19.59
N GLY A 46 6.33 -13.35 20.04
CA GLY A 46 5.33 -14.37 20.22
C GLY A 46 4.18 -14.24 19.24
N SER A 47 3.88 -13.02 18.82
CA SER A 47 2.90 -12.77 17.76
C SER A 47 3.18 -11.45 17.06
N PHE A 48 2.74 -11.37 15.81
CA PHE A 48 2.73 -10.12 15.03
C PHE A 48 1.55 -10.21 14.05
N LYS A 49 0.64 -9.23 14.12
CA LYS A 49 -0.54 -9.20 13.25
C LYS A 49 -0.90 -7.77 12.92
N GLY A 50 -0.86 -7.42 11.63
CA GLY A 50 -1.27 -6.11 11.15
C GLY A 50 -1.76 -6.14 9.71
N GLY A 51 -2.78 -5.32 9.45
CA GLY A 51 -3.45 -5.25 8.16
C GLY A 51 -4.44 -6.38 7.88
N LEU A 52 -5.33 -6.15 6.93
CA LEU A 52 -6.40 -7.08 6.54
C LEU A 52 -6.32 -7.48 5.06
N LYS A 53 -5.79 -6.61 4.21
CA LYS A 53 -5.64 -6.82 2.77
C LYS A 53 -4.34 -6.18 2.29
N ASP A 54 -3.67 -6.81 1.35
CA ASP A 54 -2.41 -6.35 0.76
C ASP A 54 -2.53 -4.98 0.05
N ASN A 55 -3.69 -4.70 -0.52
CA ASN A 55 -3.99 -3.45 -1.21
C ASN A 55 -4.54 -2.32 -0.32
N ALA A 56 -4.58 -2.52 0.99
CA ALA A 56 -4.97 -1.52 1.98
C ALA A 56 -3.77 -1.11 2.84
N ILE A 57 -3.64 0.19 3.14
CA ILE A 57 -2.65 0.70 4.09
C ILE A 57 -3.11 0.31 5.49
N PRO A 58 -2.33 -0.47 6.25
CA PRO A 58 -2.72 -0.95 7.57
C PRO A 58 -2.95 0.20 8.57
N ARG A 59 -4.13 0.17 9.22
CA ARG A 59 -4.52 1.15 10.24
C ARG A 59 -4.10 0.74 11.64
N GLU A 60 -3.91 -0.55 11.84
CA GLU A 60 -3.65 -1.16 13.14
C GLU A 60 -2.66 -2.30 13.01
N CYS A 61 -1.84 -2.47 14.05
CA CYS A 61 -0.95 -3.60 14.22
C CYS A 61 -0.83 -3.95 15.69
N VAL A 62 -0.94 -5.23 16.00
CA VAL A 62 -0.75 -5.78 17.35
C VAL A 62 0.40 -6.77 17.33
N SER A 63 1.26 -6.70 18.33
CA SER A 63 2.34 -7.66 18.50
C SER A 63 2.56 -7.96 19.97
N VAL A 64 2.85 -9.22 20.29
CA VAL A 64 3.15 -9.65 21.65
C VAL A 64 4.56 -10.23 21.69
N PHE A 65 5.31 -9.89 22.72
CA PHE A 65 6.70 -10.32 22.90
C PHE A 65 7.06 -10.55 24.37
N ALA A 66 8.09 -11.33 24.59
CA ALA A 66 8.73 -11.47 25.90
C ALA A 66 10.06 -10.69 25.92
N SER A 67 10.40 -10.13 27.08
CA SER A 67 11.70 -9.52 27.35
C SER A 67 12.05 -9.63 28.83
N ASN A 68 13.33 -9.75 29.13
CA ASN A 68 13.87 -9.69 30.48
C ASN A 68 14.20 -8.26 30.93
N ASP A 69 14.12 -7.29 30.03
CA ASP A 69 14.36 -5.89 30.33
C ASP A 69 13.23 -5.29 31.18
N ASP A 70 13.55 -4.25 31.95
CA ASP A 70 12.58 -3.56 32.78
C ASP A 70 11.49 -2.87 31.93
N PHE A 71 10.25 -3.01 32.36
CA PHE A 71 9.09 -2.36 31.75
C PHE A 71 9.27 -0.85 31.55
N LYS A 72 9.88 -0.18 32.54
CA LYS A 72 10.12 1.27 32.47
C LYS A 72 11.06 1.61 31.33
N LYS A 73 12.17 0.86 31.16
CA LYS A 73 13.13 1.03 30.05
C LYS A 73 12.45 0.84 28.68
N ILE A 74 11.66 -0.24 28.54
CA ILE A 74 10.92 -0.53 27.33
C ILE A 74 9.93 0.62 27.01
N LYS A 75 9.17 1.05 28.04
CA LYS A 75 8.18 2.11 27.92
C LYS A 75 8.78 3.45 27.50
N GLU A 76 9.95 3.80 28.02
CA GLU A 76 10.67 5.02 27.64
C GLU A 76 11.00 5.06 26.14
N VAL A 77 11.47 3.94 25.57
CA VAL A 77 11.76 3.81 24.15
C VAL A 77 10.48 3.92 23.32
N VAL A 78 9.41 3.22 23.72
CA VAL A 78 8.12 3.24 23.04
C VAL A 78 7.52 4.65 23.01
N LEU A 79 7.53 5.36 24.16
CA LEU A 79 7.02 6.73 24.26
C LEU A 79 7.82 7.72 23.40
N LYS A 80 9.15 7.53 23.31
CA LYS A 80 9.98 8.34 22.42
C LYS A 80 9.55 8.17 20.97
N VAL A 81 9.42 6.94 20.50
CA VAL A 81 8.99 6.66 19.12
C VAL A 81 7.58 7.18 18.87
N GLU A 82 6.64 7.04 19.82
CA GLU A 82 5.29 7.58 19.69
C GLU A 82 5.30 9.10 19.54
N ASN A 83 6.11 9.82 20.32
CA ASN A 83 6.21 11.28 20.23
C ASN A 83 6.80 11.72 18.88
N ASP A 84 7.85 11.03 18.41
CA ASP A 84 8.44 11.29 17.10
C ASP A 84 7.39 11.09 15.99
N LEU A 85 6.59 10.01 16.06
CA LEU A 85 5.52 9.73 15.10
C LEU A 85 4.41 10.79 15.11
N LYS A 86 4.02 11.29 16.28
CA LYS A 86 3.01 12.36 16.40
C LYS A 86 3.44 13.65 15.71
N GLU A 87 4.72 13.98 15.74
CA GLU A 87 5.25 15.13 15.00
C GLU A 87 5.35 14.85 13.49
N GLU A 88 5.84 13.67 13.12
CA GLU A 88 6.04 13.29 11.71
C GLU A 88 4.73 13.13 10.95
N LEU A 89 3.68 12.61 11.60
CA LEU A 89 2.39 12.26 10.99
C LEU A 89 1.25 13.22 11.35
N LYS A 90 1.54 14.37 11.94
CA LYS A 90 0.53 15.32 12.43
C LYS A 90 -0.46 15.79 11.36
N GLU A 91 -0.05 15.81 10.09
CA GLU A 91 -0.90 16.25 8.98
C GLU A 91 -1.73 15.11 8.38
N SER A 92 -1.23 13.87 8.46
CA SER A 92 -1.88 12.70 7.85
C SER A 92 -2.62 11.83 8.86
N ASP A 93 -2.08 11.69 10.08
CA ASP A 93 -2.57 10.74 11.09
C ASP A 93 -2.46 11.33 12.51
N GLU A 94 -3.14 12.45 12.77
CA GLU A 94 -3.06 13.22 14.03
C GLU A 94 -3.36 12.41 15.31
N HIS A 95 -4.07 11.27 15.17
CA HIS A 95 -4.46 10.40 16.27
C HIS A 95 -3.56 9.18 16.44
N VAL A 96 -2.38 9.14 15.77
CA VAL A 96 -1.45 8.02 15.89
C VAL A 96 -1.02 7.80 17.34
N PHE A 97 -1.01 6.54 17.76
CA PHE A 97 -0.52 6.13 19.08
C PHE A 97 0.19 4.78 19.03
N VAL A 98 1.07 4.59 20.02
CA VAL A 98 1.72 3.30 20.31
C VAL A 98 1.49 2.97 21.79
N ARG A 99 0.73 1.92 22.07
CA ARG A 99 0.48 1.46 23.45
C ARG A 99 1.34 0.26 23.78
N LEU A 100 1.88 0.26 25.00
CA LEU A 100 2.58 -0.86 25.60
C LEU A 100 1.83 -1.30 26.86
N GLU A 101 1.45 -2.55 26.91
CA GLU A 101 0.75 -3.14 28.05
C GLU A 101 1.43 -4.43 28.50
N LYS A 102 1.33 -4.78 29.78
CA LYS A 102 1.74 -6.08 30.29
C LYS A 102 0.66 -7.11 30.00
N VAL A 103 1.07 -8.30 29.60
CA VAL A 103 0.19 -9.46 29.41
C VAL A 103 0.69 -10.65 30.23
N ASP A 104 -0.21 -11.54 30.64
CA ASP A 104 0.08 -12.56 31.63
C ASP A 104 1.11 -13.60 31.15
N SER A 105 0.96 -14.12 29.94
CA SER A 105 1.89 -15.12 29.40
C SER A 105 1.80 -15.22 27.89
N LEU A 106 2.85 -15.79 27.29
CA LEU A 106 2.89 -16.26 25.90
C LEU A 106 3.05 -17.76 25.89
N ASN A 107 2.34 -18.46 25.01
CA ASN A 107 2.46 -19.90 24.86
C ASN A 107 3.76 -20.28 24.13
N GLU A 108 4.11 -19.50 23.11
CA GLU A 108 5.26 -19.74 22.25
C GLU A 108 5.95 -18.43 21.89
N VAL A 109 7.26 -18.48 21.76
CA VAL A 109 8.09 -17.36 21.28
C VAL A 109 9.20 -17.90 20.38
N ILE A 110 9.62 -17.11 19.43
CA ILE A 110 10.83 -17.40 18.65
C ILE A 110 12.07 -16.84 19.35
N SER A 111 13.25 -17.32 18.97
CA SER A 111 14.51 -16.89 19.58
C SER A 111 14.76 -15.38 19.40
N VAL A 112 15.61 -14.80 20.26
CA VAL A 112 16.06 -13.39 20.13
C VAL A 112 16.64 -13.13 18.75
N LYS A 113 17.50 -14.06 18.26
CA LYS A 113 18.11 -13.91 16.94
C LYS A 113 17.08 -13.88 15.80
N GLU A 114 16.14 -14.82 15.79
CA GLU A 114 15.09 -14.85 14.76
C GLU A 114 14.21 -13.61 14.84
N SER A 115 13.86 -13.16 16.04
CA SER A 115 13.11 -11.93 16.26
C SER A 115 13.82 -10.71 15.67
N GLN A 116 15.13 -10.58 15.94
CA GLN A 116 15.95 -9.50 15.41
C GLN A 116 16.13 -9.59 13.89
N ASP A 117 16.33 -10.79 13.34
CA ASP A 117 16.43 -11.03 11.90
C ASP A 117 15.15 -10.62 11.18
N ILE A 118 13.98 -11.00 11.70
CA ILE A 118 12.67 -10.62 11.15
C ILE A 118 12.49 -9.10 11.15
N ILE A 119 12.72 -8.46 12.30
CA ILE A 119 12.57 -7.00 12.42
C ILE A 119 13.56 -6.26 11.53
N SER A 120 14.81 -6.71 11.46
CA SER A 120 15.82 -6.12 10.58
C SER A 120 15.45 -6.26 9.12
N MET A 121 14.95 -7.42 8.71
CA MET A 121 14.44 -7.65 7.35
C MET A 121 13.31 -6.69 7.01
N MET A 122 12.30 -6.59 7.88
CA MET A 122 11.17 -5.69 7.68
C MET A 122 11.59 -4.23 7.62
N TYR A 123 12.54 -3.83 8.48
CA TYR A 123 13.04 -2.45 8.54
C TYR A 123 13.80 -2.03 7.28
N LEU A 124 14.47 -2.97 6.62
CA LEU A 124 15.16 -2.76 5.35
C LEU A 124 14.20 -2.72 4.14
N MET A 125 13.03 -3.35 4.25
CA MET A 125 12.06 -3.39 3.16
C MET A 125 11.47 -2.00 2.91
N PRO A 126 11.50 -1.49 1.67
CA PRO A 126 10.88 -0.22 1.33
C PRO A 126 9.35 -0.29 1.49
N ASN A 127 8.74 0.87 1.74
CA ASN A 127 7.28 1.01 1.81
C ASN A 127 6.86 2.43 1.43
N GLY A 128 5.65 2.59 0.93
CA GLY A 128 5.03 3.87 0.66
C GLY A 128 5.15 4.33 -0.79
N PHE A 129 4.94 5.61 -0.97
CA PHE A 129 5.12 6.34 -2.22
C PHE A 129 6.59 6.44 -2.58
N MET A 130 6.94 6.24 -3.85
CA MET A 130 8.34 6.28 -4.31
C MET A 130 8.58 7.28 -5.44
N HIS A 131 7.77 7.23 -6.49
CA HIS A 131 7.91 8.10 -7.65
C HIS A 131 6.57 8.62 -8.15
N LYS A 132 6.61 9.86 -8.67
CA LYS A 132 5.49 10.56 -9.26
C LYS A 132 5.74 10.81 -10.75
N SER A 133 4.70 10.67 -11.57
CA SER A 133 4.70 11.20 -12.93
C SER A 133 4.50 12.71 -12.87
N LEU A 134 5.50 13.46 -13.31
CA LEU A 134 5.41 14.92 -13.35
C LEU A 134 4.39 15.41 -14.38
N LYS A 135 4.14 14.61 -15.43
CA LYS A 135 3.21 14.94 -16.51
C LYS A 135 1.75 14.72 -16.11
N MET A 136 1.47 13.59 -15.46
CA MET A 136 0.11 13.17 -15.11
C MET A 136 -0.30 13.53 -13.69
N ASP A 137 0.62 14.09 -12.90
CA ASP A 137 0.43 14.35 -11.47
C ASP A 137 -0.05 13.11 -10.68
N LEU A 138 0.47 11.94 -11.04
CA LEU A 138 0.03 10.63 -10.58
C LEU A 138 1.18 9.85 -9.94
N THR A 139 0.87 9.03 -8.94
CA THR A 139 1.82 8.04 -8.40
C THR A 139 2.25 7.07 -9.50
N ASN A 140 3.56 6.99 -9.74
CA ASN A 140 4.12 6.07 -10.72
C ASN A 140 4.56 4.75 -10.08
N ILE A 141 5.17 4.83 -8.89
CA ILE A 141 5.70 3.65 -8.21
C ILE A 141 5.33 3.75 -6.74
N SER A 142 4.75 2.68 -6.22
CA SER A 142 4.51 2.51 -4.79
C SER A 142 4.63 1.07 -4.35
N LEU A 143 4.90 0.89 -3.07
CA LEU A 143 4.94 -0.39 -2.38
C LEU A 143 4.16 -0.27 -1.07
N ASN A 144 3.26 -1.20 -0.80
CA ASN A 144 2.51 -1.24 0.45
C ASN A 144 2.77 -2.55 1.19
N MET A 145 3.33 -2.50 2.39
CA MET A 145 3.37 -3.61 3.33
C MET A 145 1.97 -3.79 3.94
N GLY A 146 1.10 -4.49 3.21
CA GLY A 146 -0.34 -4.50 3.49
C GLY A 146 -0.74 -5.44 4.61
N VAL A 147 -0.15 -6.64 4.69
CA VAL A 147 -0.45 -7.62 5.73
C VAL A 147 0.84 -8.21 6.29
N VAL A 148 0.91 -8.30 7.60
CA VAL A 148 1.94 -9.05 8.31
C VAL A 148 1.25 -9.96 9.31
N GLU A 149 1.61 -11.23 9.32
CA GLU A 149 1.05 -12.21 10.24
C GLU A 149 2.09 -13.24 10.67
N MET A 150 2.05 -13.59 11.93
CA MET A 150 2.84 -14.65 12.53
C MET A 150 1.91 -15.78 13.00
N ASN A 151 1.88 -16.86 12.21
CA ASN A 151 1.19 -18.11 12.52
C ASN A 151 2.25 -19.21 12.68
N GLU A 152 2.11 -20.34 11.98
CA GLU A 152 3.18 -21.34 11.87
C GLU A 152 4.44 -20.80 11.20
N LYS A 153 4.29 -19.74 10.39
CA LYS A 153 5.36 -19.01 9.70
C LYS A 153 5.12 -17.51 9.86
N PHE A 154 6.20 -16.75 9.71
CA PHE A 154 6.10 -15.30 9.60
C PHE A 154 5.91 -14.93 8.12
N ASN A 155 4.79 -14.31 7.79
CA ASN A 155 4.45 -13.93 6.42
C ASN A 155 4.28 -12.43 6.31
N ILE A 156 4.78 -11.86 5.22
CA ILE A 156 4.63 -10.45 4.86
C ILE A 156 4.06 -10.39 3.43
N TYR A 157 2.95 -9.70 3.26
CA TYR A 157 2.31 -9.52 1.96
C TYR A 157 2.43 -8.07 1.53
N PHE A 158 2.95 -7.89 0.32
CA PHE A 158 3.13 -6.59 -0.29
C PHE A 158 2.26 -6.41 -1.53
N SER A 159 1.80 -5.19 -1.77
CA SER A 159 1.24 -4.76 -3.04
C SER A 159 2.22 -3.81 -3.73
N ILE A 160 2.83 -4.25 -4.83
CA ILE A 160 3.69 -3.43 -5.70
C ILE A 160 2.81 -2.84 -6.80
N ARG A 161 2.90 -1.54 -7.03
CA ARG A 161 2.14 -0.85 -8.08
C ARG A 161 3.03 0.03 -8.92
N SER A 162 2.96 -0.15 -10.23
CA SER A 162 3.54 0.75 -11.24
C SER A 162 2.89 0.48 -12.59
N PRO A 163 2.66 1.51 -13.44
CA PRO A 163 2.32 1.31 -14.84
C PRO A 163 3.49 0.77 -15.66
N MET A 164 4.73 0.86 -15.15
CA MET A 164 5.95 0.40 -15.82
C MET A 164 6.40 -0.96 -15.27
N GLU A 165 6.46 -1.97 -16.15
CA GLU A 165 6.88 -3.33 -15.77
C GLU A 165 8.29 -3.35 -15.16
N SER A 166 9.25 -2.68 -15.82
CA SER A 166 10.64 -2.60 -15.32
C SER A 166 10.77 -2.02 -13.91
N ALA A 167 9.87 -1.13 -13.52
CA ALA A 167 9.88 -0.57 -12.17
C ALA A 167 9.30 -1.53 -11.12
N LYS A 168 8.30 -2.34 -11.51
CA LYS A 168 7.80 -3.44 -10.66
C LYS A 168 8.87 -4.50 -10.46
N ASP A 169 9.55 -4.88 -11.54
CA ASP A 169 10.64 -5.86 -11.52
C ASP A 169 11.77 -5.40 -10.59
N GLU A 170 12.15 -4.12 -10.65
CA GLU A 170 13.20 -3.56 -9.80
C GLU A 170 12.82 -3.63 -8.31
N LEU A 171 11.58 -3.30 -7.94
CA LEU A 171 11.09 -3.45 -6.56
C LEU A 171 11.01 -4.91 -6.13
N SER A 172 10.53 -5.77 -7.02
CA SER A 172 10.48 -7.21 -6.80
C SER A 172 11.88 -7.78 -6.53
N ASN A 173 12.87 -7.39 -7.35
CA ASN A 173 14.26 -7.80 -7.18
C ASN A 173 14.84 -7.32 -5.84
N LYS A 174 14.55 -6.09 -5.42
CA LYS A 174 14.97 -5.58 -4.10
C LYS A 174 14.39 -6.39 -2.95
N LEU A 175 13.08 -6.66 -2.98
CA LEU A 175 12.43 -7.49 -1.96
C LEU A 175 13.01 -8.90 -1.93
N SER A 176 13.22 -9.51 -3.10
CA SER A 176 13.84 -10.83 -3.24
C SER A 176 15.27 -10.86 -2.67
N LEU A 177 16.07 -9.83 -2.95
CA LEU A 177 17.43 -9.72 -2.42
C LEU A 177 17.41 -9.61 -0.90
N ILE A 178 16.59 -8.70 -0.34
CA ILE A 178 16.46 -8.55 1.11
C ILE A 178 16.01 -9.87 1.76
N ALA A 179 14.98 -10.51 1.21
CA ALA A 179 14.51 -11.81 1.71
C ALA A 179 15.64 -12.86 1.72
N SER A 180 16.44 -12.92 0.66
CA SER A 180 17.56 -13.87 0.56
C SER A 180 18.63 -13.64 1.62
N MET A 181 18.94 -12.40 2.00
CA MET A 181 19.90 -12.06 3.05
C MET A 181 19.50 -12.64 4.42
N PHE A 182 18.18 -12.76 4.66
CA PHE A 182 17.62 -13.33 5.90
C PHE A 182 17.11 -14.77 5.74
N LYS A 183 17.46 -15.45 4.63
CA LYS A 183 17.01 -16.82 4.32
C LYS A 183 15.50 -16.98 4.27
N ALA A 184 14.77 -15.90 3.99
CA ALA A 184 13.34 -15.91 3.78
C ALA A 184 13.00 -16.29 2.33
N LYS A 185 11.84 -16.93 2.14
CA LYS A 185 11.33 -17.26 0.81
C LYS A 185 10.60 -16.05 0.24
N TYR A 186 10.99 -15.63 -0.96
CA TYR A 186 10.24 -14.65 -1.76
C TYR A 186 9.34 -15.38 -2.77
N VAL A 187 8.11 -14.90 -2.93
CA VAL A 187 7.16 -15.39 -3.94
C VAL A 187 6.50 -14.17 -4.59
N LEU A 188 6.58 -14.09 -5.92
CA LEU A 188 5.80 -13.13 -6.70
C LEU A 188 4.54 -13.83 -7.18
N ASP A 189 3.39 -13.27 -6.85
CA ASP A 189 2.08 -13.79 -7.22
C ASP A 189 1.20 -12.65 -7.77
N ASN A 190 0.17 -13.00 -8.54
CA ASN A 190 -0.81 -12.07 -9.08
C ASN A 190 -0.20 -10.86 -9.82
N ASN A 191 0.84 -11.11 -10.65
CA ASN A 191 1.47 -10.05 -11.42
C ASN A 191 0.50 -9.48 -12.45
N TYR A 192 0.06 -8.24 -12.22
CA TYR A 192 -0.85 -7.51 -13.08
C TYR A 192 -0.05 -6.64 -14.06
N PRO A 193 -0.21 -6.77 -15.38
CA PRO A 193 0.53 -5.97 -16.35
C PRO A 193 0.30 -4.47 -16.15
N GLY A 194 1.36 -3.70 -16.28
CA GLY A 194 1.28 -2.25 -16.29
C GLY A 194 0.62 -1.72 -17.56
N TRP A 195 -0.06 -0.57 -17.46
CA TRP A 195 -0.61 0.14 -18.60
C TRP A 195 -0.15 1.60 -18.57
N ASN A 196 0.86 1.88 -19.35
CA ASN A 196 1.42 3.23 -19.47
C ASN A 196 0.51 4.16 -20.26
N TYR A 197 0.56 5.44 -19.91
CA TYR A 197 -0.04 6.49 -20.71
C TYR A 197 0.62 6.54 -22.12
N ASP A 198 -0.17 6.37 -23.16
CA ASP A 198 0.26 6.45 -24.55
C ASP A 198 -0.04 7.85 -25.11
N GLU A 199 0.98 8.68 -25.29
CA GLU A 199 0.83 10.02 -25.86
C GLU A 199 0.31 9.98 -27.32
N GLY A 200 0.60 8.90 -28.04
CA GLY A 200 0.22 8.70 -29.44
C GLY A 200 -1.18 8.15 -29.65
N SER A 201 -1.98 7.88 -28.61
CA SER A 201 -3.30 7.30 -28.72
C SER A 201 -4.21 8.13 -29.64
N LYS A 202 -4.58 7.55 -30.78
CA LYS A 202 -5.50 8.15 -31.75
C LYS A 202 -6.93 8.10 -31.24
N LEU A 203 -7.30 6.97 -30.63
CA LEU A 203 -8.65 6.76 -30.09
C LEU A 203 -8.96 7.78 -28.98
N ARG A 204 -8.01 8.04 -28.08
CA ARG A 204 -8.17 9.06 -27.05
C ARG A 204 -8.37 10.44 -27.64
N LYS A 205 -7.54 10.83 -28.61
CA LYS A 205 -7.68 12.11 -29.29
C LYS A 205 -9.05 12.25 -29.96
N GLN A 206 -9.47 11.24 -30.72
CA GLN A 206 -10.79 11.23 -31.39
C GLN A 206 -11.92 11.39 -30.37
N TYR A 207 -11.84 10.69 -29.23
CA TYR A 207 -12.87 10.77 -28.20
C TYR A 207 -12.91 12.15 -27.52
N VAL A 208 -11.78 12.74 -27.20
CA VAL A 208 -11.68 14.09 -26.62
C VAL A 208 -12.24 15.14 -27.59
N ASP A 209 -11.84 15.08 -28.86
CA ASP A 209 -12.32 15.99 -29.90
C ASP A 209 -13.84 15.83 -30.11
N PHE A 210 -14.33 14.60 -30.16
CA PHE A 210 -15.76 14.30 -30.25
C PHE A 210 -16.58 14.93 -29.12
N VAL A 211 -16.17 14.75 -27.87
CA VAL A 211 -16.90 15.31 -26.71
C VAL A 211 -16.87 16.84 -26.74
N LYS A 212 -15.73 17.41 -27.11
CA LYS A 212 -15.62 18.87 -27.24
C LYS A 212 -16.55 19.44 -28.33
N GLU A 213 -16.64 18.77 -29.46
CA GLU A 213 -17.51 19.20 -30.58
C GLU A 213 -18.99 19.04 -30.25
N THR A 214 -19.38 17.94 -29.61
CA THR A 214 -20.81 17.61 -29.40
C THR A 214 -21.37 18.20 -28.11
N GLU A 215 -20.56 18.36 -27.07
CA GLU A 215 -21.04 18.80 -25.76
C GLU A 215 -20.42 20.13 -25.31
N GLY A 216 -19.40 20.64 -26.01
CA GLY A 216 -18.64 21.84 -25.59
C GLY A 216 -17.77 21.64 -24.34
N ILE A 217 -17.54 20.38 -23.93
CA ILE A 217 -16.82 20.03 -22.72
C ILE A 217 -15.36 19.69 -23.06
N THR A 218 -14.42 20.28 -22.34
CA THR A 218 -13.04 19.84 -22.36
C THR A 218 -12.85 18.74 -21.32
N LEU A 219 -12.65 17.50 -21.80
CA LEU A 219 -12.39 16.38 -20.90
C LEU A 219 -11.04 16.53 -20.21
N LYS A 220 -10.98 16.18 -18.93
CA LYS A 220 -9.74 15.99 -18.19
C LYS A 220 -9.28 14.54 -18.39
N GLU A 221 -8.05 14.38 -18.86
CA GLU A 221 -7.40 13.09 -18.90
C GLU A 221 -6.84 12.78 -17.52
N GLU A 222 -7.22 11.66 -16.95
CA GLU A 222 -6.75 11.22 -15.64
C GLU A 222 -6.14 9.84 -15.73
N GLY A 223 -5.06 9.62 -15.01
CA GLY A 223 -4.50 8.30 -14.79
C GLY A 223 -5.00 7.72 -13.47
N THR A 224 -4.94 6.41 -13.33
CA THR A 224 -5.16 5.74 -12.05
C THR A 224 -3.94 4.89 -11.68
N HIS A 225 -3.61 4.87 -10.40
CA HIS A 225 -2.59 3.97 -9.85
C HIS A 225 -3.17 2.60 -9.46
N SER A 226 -4.43 2.37 -9.77
CA SER A 226 -5.12 1.09 -9.58
C SER A 226 -4.94 0.19 -10.81
N GLY A 227 -4.95 -1.13 -10.59
CA GLY A 227 -4.97 -2.09 -11.69
C GLY A 227 -6.30 -2.02 -12.45
N LEU A 228 -6.22 -2.03 -13.78
CA LEU A 228 -7.38 -2.09 -14.67
C LEU A 228 -7.22 -3.27 -15.62
N GLU A 229 -8.33 -3.90 -16.01
CA GLU A 229 -8.37 -5.00 -16.97
C GLU A 229 -7.74 -4.64 -18.32
N THR A 230 -7.76 -3.35 -18.67
CA THR A 230 -7.10 -2.80 -19.87
C THR A 230 -5.58 -3.08 -19.88
N GLY A 231 -4.94 -3.16 -18.72
CA GLY A 231 -3.53 -3.57 -18.62
C GLY A 231 -3.31 -5.00 -19.12
N ILE A 232 -4.23 -5.92 -18.84
CA ILE A 232 -4.17 -7.31 -19.32
C ILE A 232 -4.33 -7.34 -20.85
N PHE A 233 -5.32 -6.61 -21.39
CA PHE A 233 -5.51 -6.51 -22.83
C PHE A 233 -4.29 -5.91 -23.53
N LYS A 234 -3.72 -4.84 -22.99
CA LYS A 234 -2.53 -4.20 -23.56
C LYS A 234 -1.29 -5.11 -23.48
N GLY A 235 -1.16 -5.89 -22.41
CA GLY A 235 -0.09 -6.89 -22.27
C GLY A 235 -0.19 -8.01 -23.31
N ALA A 236 -1.39 -8.46 -23.66
CA ALA A 236 -1.65 -9.48 -24.67
C ALA A 236 -1.61 -8.94 -26.11
N LEU A 237 -2.04 -7.71 -26.33
CA LEU A 237 -2.21 -7.05 -27.63
C LEU A 237 -1.49 -5.68 -27.59
N GLN A 238 -0.18 -5.70 -27.79
CA GLN A 238 0.69 -4.53 -27.60
C GLN A 238 0.31 -3.32 -28.47
N ASP A 239 -0.21 -3.55 -29.68
CA ASP A 239 -0.61 -2.50 -30.63
C ASP A 239 -2.03 -1.98 -30.38
N LEU A 240 -2.76 -2.54 -29.40
CA LEU A 240 -4.13 -2.13 -29.10
C LEU A 240 -4.16 -0.72 -28.50
N ASP A 241 -4.89 0.20 -29.15
CA ASP A 241 -5.16 1.52 -28.61
C ASP A 241 -6.41 1.46 -27.72
N ILE A 242 -6.27 1.83 -26.45
CA ILE A 242 -7.29 1.61 -25.42
C ILE A 242 -7.53 2.91 -24.64
N ILE A 243 -8.79 3.21 -24.39
CA ILE A 243 -9.23 4.23 -23.44
C ILE A 243 -10.21 3.61 -22.43
N THR A 244 -10.23 4.15 -21.23
CA THR A 244 -11.17 3.75 -20.18
C THR A 244 -12.19 4.87 -19.96
N LEU A 245 -13.46 4.52 -19.97
CA LEU A 245 -14.58 5.42 -19.76
C LEU A 245 -15.48 4.83 -18.68
N GLY A 246 -16.10 5.67 -17.87
CA GLY A 246 -17.01 5.20 -16.86
C GLY A 246 -17.90 6.31 -16.29
N PRO A 247 -19.00 5.94 -15.63
CA PRO A 247 -19.84 6.86 -14.87
C PRO A 247 -19.19 7.25 -13.54
N ASP A 248 -19.78 8.26 -12.88
CA ASP A 248 -19.37 8.64 -11.54
C ASP A 248 -19.77 7.56 -10.53
N MET A 249 -18.78 7.02 -9.83
CA MET A 249 -18.95 6.04 -8.77
C MET A 249 -18.33 6.60 -7.47
N PHE A 250 -18.96 6.28 -6.35
CA PHE A 250 -18.56 6.73 -5.03
C PHE A 250 -18.41 5.55 -4.07
N ASP A 251 -17.52 5.66 -3.11
CA ASP A 251 -17.29 4.69 -2.05
C ASP A 251 -17.04 3.27 -2.56
N ILE A 252 -16.33 3.14 -3.69
CA ILE A 252 -16.03 1.89 -4.38
C ILE A 252 -15.35 0.89 -3.42
N HIS A 253 -15.79 -0.37 -3.46
CA HIS A 253 -15.33 -1.46 -2.60
C HIS A 253 -15.72 -1.32 -1.12
N THR A 254 -16.77 -0.57 -0.84
CA THR A 254 -17.35 -0.46 0.51
C THR A 254 -18.84 -0.87 0.50
N PRO A 255 -19.44 -1.14 1.66
CA PRO A 255 -20.89 -1.38 1.74
C PRO A 255 -21.76 -0.18 1.28
N ASP A 256 -21.19 1.02 1.23
CA ASP A 256 -21.85 2.26 0.81
C ASP A 256 -21.59 2.61 -0.65
N GLU A 257 -21.09 1.67 -1.46
CA GLU A 257 -20.80 1.86 -2.88
C GLU A 257 -22.04 2.34 -3.65
N ARG A 258 -21.87 3.42 -4.40
CA ARG A 258 -22.96 4.12 -5.11
C ARG A 258 -22.58 4.48 -6.53
N LEU A 259 -23.56 4.41 -7.41
CA LEU A 259 -23.48 4.83 -8.82
C LEU A 259 -24.38 6.05 -9.05
N ASN A 260 -23.87 7.05 -9.75
CA ASN A 260 -24.70 8.15 -10.27
C ASN A 260 -25.41 7.71 -11.54
N ILE A 261 -26.72 7.45 -11.44
CA ILE A 261 -27.55 6.95 -12.54
C ILE A 261 -27.55 7.93 -13.74
N ASN A 262 -27.59 9.23 -13.49
CA ASN A 262 -27.57 10.23 -14.57
C ASN A 262 -26.22 10.24 -15.32
N SER A 263 -25.11 10.09 -14.61
CA SER A 263 -23.79 10.01 -15.24
C SER A 263 -23.64 8.71 -16.04
N PHE A 264 -24.19 7.60 -15.55
CA PHE A 264 -24.24 6.33 -16.27
C PHE A 264 -24.97 6.47 -17.60
N TYR A 265 -26.17 7.07 -17.60
CA TYR A 265 -26.95 7.29 -18.81
C TYR A 265 -26.23 8.19 -19.82
N LYS A 266 -25.62 9.28 -19.36
CA LYS A 266 -24.81 10.16 -20.21
C LYS A 266 -23.61 9.43 -20.80
N CYS A 267 -22.89 8.65 -19.99
CA CYS A 267 -21.74 7.87 -20.44
C CYS A 267 -22.16 6.86 -21.54
N TYR A 268 -23.26 6.16 -21.32
CA TYR A 268 -23.82 5.23 -22.29
C TYR A 268 -24.21 5.91 -23.62
N GLN A 269 -24.96 7.01 -23.59
CA GLN A 269 -25.33 7.76 -24.80
C GLN A 269 -24.11 8.28 -25.56
N ARG A 270 -23.15 8.84 -24.82
CA ARG A 270 -21.90 9.34 -25.39
C ARG A 270 -21.11 8.24 -26.08
N LEU A 271 -21.04 7.07 -25.48
CA LEU A 271 -20.37 5.92 -26.08
C LEU A 271 -21.06 5.48 -27.40
N ILE A 272 -22.37 5.37 -27.43
CA ILE A 272 -23.11 5.03 -28.66
C ILE A 272 -22.82 6.04 -29.75
N HIS A 273 -23.01 7.34 -29.48
CA HIS A 273 -22.80 8.39 -30.49
C HIS A 273 -21.34 8.45 -30.97
N PHE A 274 -20.38 8.13 -30.09
CA PHE A 274 -18.97 8.05 -30.48
C PHE A 274 -18.74 6.87 -31.44
N LEU A 275 -19.27 5.69 -31.12
CA LEU A 275 -19.13 4.48 -31.96
C LEU A 275 -19.79 4.64 -33.34
N GLU A 276 -20.86 5.42 -33.44
CA GLU A 276 -21.53 5.74 -34.74
C GLU A 276 -20.67 6.66 -35.63
N ARG A 277 -19.62 7.30 -35.08
CA ARG A 277 -18.70 8.20 -35.79
C ARG A 277 -17.34 7.60 -36.13
N LEU A 278 -16.99 6.42 -35.57
CA LEU A 278 -15.78 5.68 -35.91
C LEU A 278 -15.91 4.97 -37.24
#